data_f9dce99279d1efe8c858f4e606458aa9
#
_entry.id   f9dce99279d1efe8c858f4e606458aa9
#
_cell.length_a   1.000
_cell.length_b   1.000
_cell.length_c   1.000
_cell.angle_alpha   90.00
_cell.angle_beta   90.00
_cell.angle_gamma   90.00
#
_symmetry.space_group_name_H-M   'P 1'
#
loop_
_entity.id
_entity.type
_entity.pdbx_description
1 polymer ?
#
loop_
_entity_poly.entity_id
_entity_poly.type
_entity_poly.pdbx_seq_one_letter_code
_entity_poly.pdbx_strand_id
1 'polypeptide(L)'
;MQHLQDDGQFGTCSIQSVFKTRFPPMRALFLIPGDALQQLQALPAAAAVADTLGFSVQVACAAAAAPIWSLLPAVEKVIPFSFNDANLADWANLLGTVREPDFQVCINLVGGRQVDLMLSMSHIPTRIASGGFSATERVSPHAGGWPSQALAAWLEPIGVPLDANRFRLALPKSALDAATAALPKGEGPMLLLVPAGVPGDWPEERWCQLPETIRAKVPGLRHRLLPPARPAGMLERAAQVGTSDVVLASDPISEELALYCGVPLVALGRDGETLPQRDGVRGLTSPSGLASLNDTDVLNALGLA
;
A
#
# COMPACT_ATOMS: atom_id res chain seq x y z
N MET A 1 -59.16 -8.75 45.09
CA MET A 1 -59.13 -8.56 43.62
C MET A 1 -57.79 -7.87 43.29
N GLN A 2 -56.74 -8.67 43.01
CA GLN A 2 -55.42 -8.18 42.61
C GLN A 2 -55.13 -8.74 41.21
N HIS A 3 -54.99 -7.85 40.24
CA HIS A 3 -54.59 -8.17 38.89
C HIS A 3 -53.06 -8.39 38.87
N LEU A 4 -52.65 -9.58 38.48
CA LEU A 4 -51.31 -9.91 38.05
C LEU A 4 -51.21 -9.56 36.55
N GLN A 5 -50.34 -8.60 36.19
CA GLN A 5 -49.87 -8.36 34.84
C GLN A 5 -48.56 -9.12 34.69
N ASP A 6 -48.58 -10.06 33.77
CA ASP A 6 -47.46 -10.90 33.37
C ASP A 6 -46.84 -10.25 32.11
N ASP A 7 -45.72 -9.56 32.28
CA ASP A 7 -44.93 -8.96 31.19
C ASP A 7 -44.00 -10.02 30.57
N GLY A 8 -44.50 -10.70 29.53
CA GLY A 8 -43.71 -11.63 28.74
C GLY A 8 -42.67 -10.90 27.89
N GLN A 9 -41.43 -10.81 28.38
CA GLN A 9 -40.26 -10.46 27.57
C GLN A 9 -39.91 -11.61 26.62
N PHE A 10 -40.42 -11.55 25.40
CA PHE A 10 -39.87 -12.38 24.30
C PHE A 10 -38.52 -11.79 23.88
N GLY A 11 -37.43 -12.37 24.36
CA GLY A 11 -36.09 -12.12 23.85
C GLY A 11 -36.01 -12.56 22.40
N THR A 12 -35.92 -11.61 21.48
CA THR A 12 -35.57 -11.86 20.09
C THR A 12 -34.13 -12.32 20.04
N CYS A 13 -33.94 -13.64 20.14
CA CYS A 13 -32.67 -14.29 19.86
C CYS A 13 -32.35 -14.08 18.36
N SER A 14 -31.37 -13.22 18.08
CA SER A 14 -30.92 -12.93 16.74
C SER A 14 -30.34 -14.21 16.10
N ILE A 15 -31.09 -14.82 15.19
CA ILE A 15 -30.73 -16.05 14.45
C ILE A 15 -29.52 -15.81 13.53
N GLN A 16 -29.05 -14.57 13.39
CA GLN A 16 -27.92 -14.22 12.54
C GLN A 16 -26.54 -14.70 13.04
N SER A 17 -26.40 -15.14 14.30
CA SER A 17 -25.14 -15.64 14.85
C SER A 17 -24.88 -17.14 14.65
N VAL A 18 -25.86 -17.92 14.21
CA VAL A 18 -25.78 -19.39 14.16
C VAL A 18 -25.39 -19.94 12.77
N PHE A 19 -25.49 -19.16 11.71
CA PHE A 19 -25.11 -19.56 10.34
C PHE A 19 -23.82 -18.92 9.84
N LYS A 20 -22.79 -18.80 10.65
CA LYS A 20 -21.41 -18.74 10.13
C LYS A 20 -21.08 -20.15 9.65
N THR A 21 -21.49 -20.45 8.42
CA THR A 21 -21.25 -21.69 7.72
C THR A 21 -19.77 -22.06 7.78
N ARG A 22 -19.50 -23.30 8.19
CA ARG A 22 -18.19 -23.98 8.29
C ARG A 22 -17.54 -24.26 6.91
N PHE A 23 -17.65 -23.37 5.95
CA PHE A 23 -16.81 -23.45 4.76
C PHE A 23 -15.51 -22.71 5.05
N PRO A 24 -14.35 -23.33 4.77
CA PRO A 24 -13.09 -22.60 4.87
C PRO A 24 -13.20 -21.32 4.00
N PRO A 25 -12.68 -20.20 4.47
CA PRO A 25 -12.73 -18.97 3.69
C PRO A 25 -12.04 -19.23 2.34
N MET A 26 -12.72 -18.85 1.25
CA MET A 26 -12.10 -18.83 -0.07
C MET A 26 -10.87 -17.93 -0.05
N ARG A 27 -9.84 -18.29 -0.80
CA ARG A 27 -8.54 -17.60 -0.75
C ARG A 27 -8.10 -17.09 -2.10
N ALA A 28 -7.46 -15.94 -2.09
CA ALA A 28 -6.72 -15.40 -3.21
C ALA A 28 -5.21 -15.40 -2.91
N LEU A 29 -4.43 -15.80 -3.90
CA LEU A 29 -2.98 -15.76 -3.85
C LEU A 29 -2.48 -14.63 -4.73
N PHE A 30 -1.61 -13.80 -4.19
CA PHE A 30 -0.83 -12.82 -4.94
C PHE A 30 0.63 -13.28 -5.01
N LEU A 31 1.17 -13.36 -6.23
CA LEU A 31 2.60 -13.55 -6.45
C LEU A 31 3.18 -12.22 -6.91
N ILE A 32 3.95 -11.57 -6.05
CA ILE A 32 4.42 -10.20 -6.27
C ILE A 32 5.94 -10.16 -6.22
N PRO A 33 6.60 -9.90 -7.35
CA PRO A 33 8.04 -9.72 -7.39
C PRO A 33 8.45 -8.37 -6.81
N GLY A 34 9.75 -8.12 -6.76
CA GLY A 34 10.31 -6.81 -6.49
C GLY A 34 10.47 -6.47 -5.01
N ASP A 35 10.70 -5.20 -4.77
CA ASP A 35 11.03 -4.64 -3.48
C ASP A 35 9.79 -4.15 -2.68
N ALA A 36 10.05 -3.38 -1.64
CA ALA A 36 9.02 -2.83 -0.77
C ALA A 36 8.03 -1.90 -1.50
N LEU A 37 8.49 -1.17 -2.50
CA LEU A 37 7.63 -0.25 -3.24
C LEU A 37 6.57 -0.99 -4.05
N GLN A 38 6.97 -2.05 -4.79
CA GLN A 38 6.02 -2.87 -5.54
C GLN A 38 5.00 -3.57 -4.63
N GLN A 39 5.43 -4.03 -3.45
CA GLN A 39 4.50 -4.59 -2.46
C GLN A 39 3.50 -3.53 -1.98
N LEU A 40 3.99 -2.32 -1.66
CA LEU A 40 3.14 -1.22 -1.20
C LEU A 40 2.11 -0.83 -2.27
N GLN A 41 2.54 -0.76 -3.54
CA GLN A 41 1.67 -0.45 -4.68
C GLN A 41 0.57 -1.51 -4.91
N ALA A 42 0.77 -2.73 -4.44
CA ALA A 42 -0.22 -3.80 -4.56
C ALA A 42 -1.27 -3.83 -3.42
N LEU A 43 -1.09 -3.05 -2.34
CA LEU A 43 -2.04 -3.02 -1.21
C LEU A 43 -3.48 -2.71 -1.64
N PRO A 44 -3.74 -1.68 -2.50
CA PRO A 44 -5.11 -1.38 -2.93
C PRO A 44 -5.77 -2.54 -3.67
N ALA A 45 -5.02 -3.25 -4.52
CA ALA A 45 -5.54 -4.39 -5.27
C ALA A 45 -5.88 -5.57 -4.34
N ALA A 46 -4.99 -5.87 -3.39
CA ALA A 46 -5.23 -6.93 -2.40
C ALA A 46 -6.44 -6.60 -1.49
N ALA A 47 -6.56 -5.34 -1.07
CA ALA A 47 -7.72 -4.87 -0.31
C ALA A 47 -9.02 -4.99 -1.12
N ALA A 48 -9.02 -4.57 -2.39
CA ALA A 48 -10.19 -4.66 -3.27
C ALA A 48 -10.67 -6.10 -3.45
N VAL A 49 -9.75 -7.06 -3.59
CA VAL A 49 -10.09 -8.51 -3.67
C VAL A 49 -10.71 -8.99 -2.37
N ALA A 50 -10.11 -8.65 -1.21
CA ALA A 50 -10.64 -9.03 0.09
C ALA A 50 -12.04 -8.45 0.34
N ASP A 51 -12.22 -7.17 0.07
CA ASP A 51 -13.46 -6.46 0.36
C ASP A 51 -14.61 -6.85 -0.59
N THR A 52 -14.29 -7.04 -1.88
CA THR A 52 -15.33 -7.34 -2.90
C THR A 52 -15.74 -8.80 -2.89
N LEU A 53 -14.77 -9.72 -2.79
CA LEU A 53 -15.04 -11.16 -2.87
C LEU A 53 -15.18 -11.82 -1.48
N GLY A 54 -14.81 -11.14 -0.41
CA GLY A 54 -14.76 -11.73 0.94
C GLY A 54 -13.67 -12.81 1.08
N PHE A 55 -12.64 -12.79 0.24
CA PHE A 55 -11.56 -13.76 0.25
C PHE A 55 -10.48 -13.39 1.26
N SER A 56 -9.94 -14.41 1.93
CA SER A 56 -8.67 -14.24 2.64
C SER A 56 -7.53 -14.13 1.63
N VAL A 57 -6.66 -13.16 1.81
CA VAL A 57 -5.53 -12.93 0.90
C VAL A 57 -4.26 -13.55 1.47
N GLN A 58 -3.52 -14.27 0.63
CA GLN A 58 -2.14 -14.68 0.92
C GLN A 58 -1.20 -14.10 -0.15
N VAL A 59 -0.01 -13.73 0.26
CA VAL A 59 0.96 -13.07 -0.62
C VAL A 59 2.29 -13.80 -0.58
N ALA A 60 2.83 -14.15 -1.75
CA ALA A 60 4.21 -14.60 -1.89
C ALA A 60 5.08 -13.43 -2.38
N CYS A 61 6.10 -13.09 -1.61
CA CYS A 61 7.03 -12.00 -1.92
C CYS A 61 8.39 -12.21 -1.26
N ALA A 62 9.38 -11.38 -1.63
CA ALA A 62 10.68 -11.41 -0.99
C ALA A 62 10.58 -11.17 0.53
N ALA A 63 11.34 -11.93 1.33
CA ALA A 63 11.30 -11.85 2.80
C ALA A 63 11.57 -10.44 3.32
N ALA A 64 12.48 -9.69 2.68
CA ALA A 64 12.79 -8.31 3.05
C ALA A 64 11.61 -7.35 2.90
N ALA A 65 10.67 -7.65 2.00
CA ALA A 65 9.49 -6.82 1.74
C ALA A 65 8.24 -7.29 2.51
N ALA A 66 8.27 -8.46 3.12
CA ALA A 66 7.15 -9.04 3.86
C ALA A 66 6.52 -8.10 4.93
N PRO A 67 7.31 -7.26 5.67
CA PRO A 67 6.74 -6.36 6.67
C PRO A 67 5.73 -5.35 6.14
N ILE A 68 5.72 -5.05 4.83
CA ILE A 68 4.75 -4.15 4.19
C ILE A 68 3.31 -4.64 4.42
N TRP A 69 3.10 -5.94 4.36
CA TRP A 69 1.79 -6.55 4.43
C TRP A 69 1.12 -6.47 5.81
N SER A 70 1.89 -6.09 6.84
CA SER A 70 1.32 -5.74 8.16
C SER A 70 0.40 -4.51 8.12
N LEU A 71 0.48 -3.70 7.06
CA LEU A 71 -0.41 -2.56 6.83
C LEU A 71 -1.81 -2.96 6.37
N LEU A 72 -2.01 -4.20 5.91
CA LEU A 72 -3.29 -4.68 5.40
C LEU A 72 -3.77 -5.90 6.21
N PRO A 73 -4.66 -5.72 7.20
CA PRO A 73 -5.16 -6.81 8.05
C PRO A 73 -5.89 -7.93 7.30
N ALA A 74 -6.35 -7.68 6.07
CA ALA A 74 -6.98 -8.69 5.21
C ALA A 74 -5.99 -9.76 4.69
N VAL A 75 -4.68 -9.53 4.81
CA VAL A 75 -3.66 -10.51 4.47
C VAL A 75 -3.49 -11.51 5.60
N GLU A 76 -3.96 -12.74 5.36
CA GLU A 76 -3.92 -13.85 6.32
C GLU A 76 -2.48 -14.35 6.52
N LYS A 77 -1.70 -14.42 5.43
CA LYS A 77 -0.36 -15.00 5.44
C LYS A 77 0.53 -14.38 4.40
N VAL A 78 1.77 -14.12 4.77
CA VAL A 78 2.85 -13.82 3.82
C VAL A 78 3.75 -15.03 3.69
N ILE A 79 4.03 -15.43 2.45
CA ILE A 79 4.90 -16.55 2.09
C ILE A 79 6.22 -15.95 1.59
N PRO A 80 7.30 -15.98 2.39
CA PRO A 80 8.59 -15.46 1.94
C PRO A 80 9.12 -16.29 0.78
N PHE A 81 9.37 -15.66 -0.37
CA PHE A 81 9.86 -16.32 -1.57
C PHE A 81 10.65 -15.38 -2.47
N SER A 82 11.89 -15.75 -2.81
CA SER A 82 12.78 -14.99 -3.69
C SER A 82 12.66 -15.50 -5.14
N PHE A 83 11.78 -14.91 -5.92
CA PHE A 83 11.49 -15.37 -7.28
C PHE A 83 12.70 -15.41 -8.21
N ASN A 84 13.67 -14.51 -8.03
CA ASN A 84 14.86 -14.41 -8.90
C ASN A 84 15.94 -15.46 -8.57
N ASP A 85 16.04 -15.87 -7.30
CA ASP A 85 17.14 -16.70 -6.80
C ASP A 85 16.67 -18.11 -6.39
N ALA A 86 15.37 -18.41 -6.59
CA ALA A 86 14.78 -19.68 -6.18
C ALA A 86 15.33 -20.85 -6.99
N ASN A 87 15.77 -21.88 -6.29
CA ASN A 87 16.16 -23.16 -6.87
C ASN A 87 14.94 -24.12 -7.00
N LEU A 88 15.16 -25.29 -7.56
CA LEU A 88 14.08 -26.26 -7.79
C LEU A 88 13.39 -26.72 -6.49
N ALA A 89 14.14 -26.86 -5.40
CA ALA A 89 13.56 -27.25 -4.10
C ALA A 89 12.68 -26.13 -3.53
N ASP A 90 13.07 -24.88 -3.70
CA ASP A 90 12.27 -23.72 -3.28
C ASP A 90 10.94 -23.68 -4.04
N TRP A 91 10.96 -23.91 -5.36
CA TRP A 91 9.74 -23.99 -6.16
C TRP A 91 8.84 -25.16 -5.76
N ALA A 92 9.42 -26.32 -5.44
CA ALA A 92 8.67 -27.47 -4.95
C ALA A 92 8.02 -27.17 -3.58
N ASN A 93 8.72 -26.48 -2.69
CA ASN A 93 8.20 -26.06 -1.39
C ASN A 93 7.06 -25.03 -1.55
N LEU A 94 7.22 -24.05 -2.46
CA LEU A 94 6.15 -23.10 -2.77
C LEU A 94 4.93 -23.83 -3.32
N LEU A 95 5.12 -24.76 -4.25
CA LEU A 95 4.01 -25.58 -4.78
C LEU A 95 3.29 -26.35 -3.67
N GLY A 96 4.02 -26.98 -2.74
CA GLY A 96 3.43 -27.63 -1.57
C GLY A 96 2.59 -26.66 -0.74
N THR A 97 3.15 -25.48 -0.47
CA THR A 97 2.49 -24.44 0.32
C THR A 97 1.20 -23.92 -0.34
N VAL A 98 1.17 -23.77 -1.67
CA VAL A 98 -0.01 -23.22 -2.37
C VAL A 98 -1.04 -24.29 -2.75
N ARG A 99 -0.74 -25.59 -2.57
CA ARG A 99 -1.69 -26.68 -2.78
C ARG A 99 -2.54 -27.00 -1.56
N GLU A 100 -2.04 -26.73 -0.36
CA GLU A 100 -2.76 -27.01 0.89
C GLU A 100 -4.01 -26.13 1.08
N PRO A 101 -3.92 -24.79 0.93
CA PRO A 101 -5.10 -23.93 1.01
C PRO A 101 -5.92 -24.04 -0.28
N ASP A 102 -7.24 -23.93 -0.15
CA ASP A 102 -8.16 -23.92 -1.29
C ASP A 102 -8.19 -22.52 -1.95
N PHE A 103 -7.16 -22.22 -2.73
CA PHE A 103 -7.10 -20.99 -3.51
C PHE A 103 -8.04 -21.03 -4.70
N GLN A 104 -8.90 -20.03 -4.84
CA GLN A 104 -9.79 -19.85 -5.98
C GLN A 104 -9.17 -19.01 -7.09
N VAL A 105 -8.32 -18.06 -6.72
CA VAL A 105 -7.70 -17.10 -7.63
C VAL A 105 -6.22 -16.96 -7.30
N CYS A 106 -5.40 -16.86 -8.36
CA CYS A 106 -4.01 -16.42 -8.28
C CYS A 106 -3.82 -15.21 -9.19
N ILE A 107 -3.39 -14.09 -8.61
CA ILE A 107 -2.93 -12.89 -9.32
C ILE A 107 -1.41 -12.97 -9.43
N ASN A 108 -0.91 -13.29 -10.62
CA ASN A 108 0.51 -13.52 -10.87
C ASN A 108 1.15 -12.31 -11.56
N LEU A 109 1.91 -11.53 -10.79
CA LEU A 109 2.68 -10.38 -11.28
C LEU A 109 4.13 -10.74 -11.62
N VAL A 110 4.54 -11.99 -11.37
CA VAL A 110 5.95 -12.40 -11.53
C VAL A 110 6.30 -12.70 -12.98
N GLY A 111 5.51 -13.55 -13.63
CA GLY A 111 5.85 -14.09 -14.95
C GLY A 111 7.02 -15.10 -14.95
N GLY A 112 7.26 -15.73 -16.09
CA GLY A 112 8.38 -16.66 -16.30
C GLY A 112 8.02 -18.14 -16.22
N ARG A 113 8.91 -19.00 -16.78
CA ARG A 113 8.64 -20.42 -16.96
C ARG A 113 8.51 -21.21 -15.66
N GLN A 114 9.32 -20.87 -14.63
CA GLN A 114 9.27 -21.57 -13.35
C GLN A 114 7.94 -21.33 -12.62
N VAL A 115 7.48 -20.07 -12.60
CA VAL A 115 6.20 -19.75 -11.98
C VAL A 115 5.03 -20.39 -12.76
N ASP A 116 5.13 -20.42 -14.09
CA ASP A 116 4.12 -21.08 -14.93
C ASP A 116 4.05 -22.59 -14.63
N LEU A 117 5.20 -23.26 -14.53
CA LEU A 117 5.25 -24.68 -14.18
C LEU A 117 4.64 -24.92 -12.80
N MET A 118 5.02 -24.14 -11.81
CA MET A 118 4.47 -24.23 -10.45
C MET A 118 2.95 -24.00 -10.46
N LEU A 119 2.46 -22.96 -11.13
CA LEU A 119 1.03 -22.64 -11.19
C LEU A 119 0.22 -23.70 -11.97
N SER A 120 0.77 -24.30 -13.04
CA SER A 120 0.09 -25.38 -13.77
C SER A 120 -0.17 -26.61 -12.91
N MET A 121 0.67 -26.85 -11.89
CA MET A 121 0.54 -27.94 -10.95
C MET A 121 -0.19 -27.57 -9.65
N SER A 122 -0.52 -26.28 -9.43
CA SER A 122 -1.11 -25.78 -8.17
C SER A 122 -2.57 -26.14 -8.00
N HIS A 123 -3.28 -26.50 -9.08
CA HIS A 123 -4.72 -26.74 -9.12
C HIS A 123 -5.59 -25.48 -8.86
N ILE A 124 -5.00 -24.28 -8.80
CA ILE A 124 -5.76 -23.04 -8.66
C ILE A 124 -6.59 -22.83 -9.95
N PRO A 125 -7.92 -22.71 -9.87
CA PRO A 125 -8.77 -22.67 -11.07
C PRO A 125 -8.58 -21.41 -11.90
N THR A 126 -8.49 -20.25 -11.27
CA THR A 126 -8.32 -18.96 -11.95
C THR A 126 -6.91 -18.43 -11.73
N ARG A 127 -6.15 -18.31 -12.81
CA ARG A 127 -4.76 -17.84 -12.78
C ARG A 127 -4.60 -16.69 -13.76
N ILE A 128 -4.50 -15.48 -13.21
CA ILE A 128 -4.44 -14.22 -13.95
C ILE A 128 -2.98 -13.81 -14.11
N ALA A 129 -2.54 -13.57 -15.34
CA ALA A 129 -1.18 -13.13 -15.64
C ALA A 129 -1.13 -12.31 -16.93
N SER A 130 -0.05 -11.54 -17.13
CA SER A 130 0.19 -10.84 -18.40
C SER A 130 0.61 -11.78 -19.54
N GLY A 131 0.93 -13.04 -19.25
CA GLY A 131 1.34 -14.03 -20.22
C GLY A 131 1.68 -15.37 -19.54
N GLY A 132 2.29 -16.27 -20.32
CA GLY A 132 2.66 -17.61 -19.84
C GLY A 132 1.64 -18.69 -20.19
N PHE A 133 2.07 -19.97 -20.07
CA PHE A 133 1.22 -21.10 -20.44
C PHE A 133 0.26 -21.54 -19.32
N SER A 134 0.53 -21.12 -18.09
CA SER A 134 -0.32 -21.45 -16.93
C SER A 134 -1.50 -20.50 -16.77
N ALA A 135 -1.49 -19.34 -17.40
CA ALA A 135 -2.54 -18.36 -17.29
C ALA A 135 -3.87 -18.89 -17.86
N THR A 136 -4.93 -18.85 -17.06
CA THR A 136 -6.31 -19.07 -17.52
C THR A 136 -6.93 -17.80 -18.05
N GLU A 137 -6.57 -16.68 -17.43
CA GLU A 137 -6.95 -15.32 -17.83
C GLU A 137 -5.69 -14.51 -18.14
N ARG A 138 -5.65 -13.94 -19.35
CA ARG A 138 -4.54 -13.09 -19.78
C ARG A 138 -4.96 -11.64 -19.79
N VAL A 139 -4.12 -10.81 -19.17
CA VAL A 139 -4.34 -9.37 -19.07
C VAL A 139 -3.23 -8.61 -19.82
N SER A 140 -3.59 -7.46 -20.36
CA SER A 140 -2.65 -6.54 -20.98
C SER A 140 -2.51 -5.32 -20.08
N PRO A 141 -1.42 -5.22 -19.29
CA PRO A 141 -1.20 -4.07 -18.43
C PRO A 141 -1.14 -2.79 -19.26
N HIS A 142 -1.81 -1.74 -18.81
CA HIS A 142 -1.65 -0.43 -19.40
C HIS A 142 -0.28 0.13 -18.99
N ALA A 143 0.46 0.65 -19.97
CA ALA A 143 1.71 1.36 -19.70
C ALA A 143 1.39 2.78 -19.22
N GLY A 144 2.12 3.24 -18.20
CA GLY A 144 1.98 4.59 -17.65
C GLY A 144 0.88 4.73 -16.59
N GLY A 145 0.70 5.94 -16.09
CA GLY A 145 -0.21 6.24 -15.01
C GLY A 145 0.31 5.81 -13.63
N TRP A 146 -0.55 5.93 -12.63
CA TRP A 146 -0.21 5.52 -11.25
C TRP A 146 -0.16 3.99 -11.13
N PRO A 147 0.98 3.40 -10.73
CA PRO A 147 1.17 1.95 -10.71
C PRO A 147 0.12 1.18 -9.88
N SER A 148 -0.32 1.74 -8.76
CA SER A 148 -1.36 1.11 -7.92
C SER A 148 -2.69 0.99 -8.65
N GLN A 149 -3.08 2.00 -9.44
CA GLN A 149 -4.30 1.96 -10.25
C GLN A 149 -4.14 1.06 -11.48
N ALA A 150 -2.93 0.94 -12.03
CA ALA A 150 -2.67 0.07 -13.18
C ALA A 150 -2.96 -1.41 -12.90
N LEU A 151 -2.98 -1.83 -11.62
CA LEU A 151 -3.36 -3.18 -11.22
C LEU A 151 -4.85 -3.51 -11.46
N ALA A 152 -5.68 -2.53 -11.80
CA ALA A 152 -7.08 -2.77 -12.16
C ALA A 152 -7.22 -3.83 -13.26
N ALA A 153 -6.33 -3.82 -14.26
CA ALA A 153 -6.34 -4.80 -15.35
C ALA A 153 -6.26 -6.26 -14.86
N TRP A 154 -5.52 -6.54 -13.77
CA TRP A 154 -5.45 -7.88 -13.17
C TRP A 154 -6.70 -8.29 -12.43
N LEU A 155 -7.54 -7.35 -12.02
CA LEU A 155 -8.75 -7.60 -11.25
C LEU A 155 -10.01 -7.68 -12.13
N GLU A 156 -9.97 -7.14 -13.35
CA GLU A 156 -11.08 -7.19 -14.32
C GLU A 156 -11.61 -8.62 -14.57
N PRO A 157 -10.75 -9.65 -14.81
CA PRO A 157 -11.24 -10.99 -15.10
C PRO A 157 -12.06 -11.64 -13.98
N ILE A 158 -11.91 -11.16 -12.75
CA ILE A 158 -12.66 -11.65 -11.59
C ILE A 158 -13.76 -10.66 -11.14
N GLY A 159 -14.04 -9.64 -11.96
CA GLY A 159 -15.10 -8.68 -11.69
C GLY A 159 -14.88 -7.79 -10.48
N VAL A 160 -13.63 -7.59 -10.04
CA VAL A 160 -13.29 -6.74 -8.90
C VAL A 160 -12.91 -5.35 -9.41
N PRO A 161 -13.72 -4.32 -9.13
CA PRO A 161 -13.37 -2.96 -9.47
C PRO A 161 -12.24 -2.45 -8.56
N LEU A 162 -11.25 -1.78 -9.14
CA LEU A 162 -10.18 -1.12 -8.40
C LEU A 162 -10.27 0.40 -8.55
N ASP A 163 -10.51 1.09 -7.46
CA ASP A 163 -10.29 2.52 -7.32
C ASP A 163 -9.21 2.75 -6.25
N ALA A 164 -7.95 2.69 -6.68
CA ALA A 164 -6.81 2.86 -5.78
C ALA A 164 -6.80 4.27 -5.14
N ASN A 165 -7.44 5.26 -5.79
CA ASN A 165 -7.51 6.62 -5.24
C ASN A 165 -8.40 6.71 -4.00
N ARG A 166 -9.34 5.78 -3.82
CA ARG A 166 -10.18 5.67 -2.61
C ARG A 166 -9.56 4.82 -1.51
N PHE A 167 -8.56 4.03 -1.83
CA PHE A 167 -7.92 3.20 -0.81
C PHE A 167 -7.32 4.05 0.30
N ARG A 168 -7.56 3.67 1.54
CA ARG A 168 -6.99 4.29 2.74
C ARG A 168 -6.48 3.22 3.71
N LEU A 169 -5.31 3.47 4.28
CA LEU A 169 -4.77 2.62 5.33
C LEU A 169 -5.58 2.78 6.62
N ALA A 170 -6.01 1.66 7.18
CA ALA A 170 -6.66 1.62 8.49
C ALA A 170 -5.58 1.49 9.59
N LEU A 171 -4.98 2.62 9.96
CA LEU A 171 -3.92 2.63 10.96
C LEU A 171 -4.50 2.44 12.38
N PRO A 172 -3.89 1.58 13.22
CA PRO A 172 -4.28 1.43 14.61
C PRO A 172 -4.16 2.74 15.39
N LYS A 173 -5.16 3.02 16.22
CA LYS A 173 -5.17 4.24 17.06
C LYS A 173 -3.91 4.36 17.90
N SER A 174 -3.42 3.25 18.47
CA SER A 174 -2.19 3.23 19.27
C SER A 174 -0.96 3.70 18.50
N ALA A 175 -0.86 3.37 17.21
CA ALA A 175 0.24 3.83 16.37
C ALA A 175 0.13 5.33 16.07
N LEU A 176 -1.09 5.82 15.80
CA LEU A 176 -1.35 7.25 15.59
C LEU A 176 -1.11 8.07 16.86
N ASP A 177 -1.54 7.58 18.03
CA ASP A 177 -1.32 8.25 19.32
C ASP A 177 0.19 8.33 19.63
N ALA A 178 0.94 7.26 19.39
CA ALA A 178 2.39 7.23 19.57
C ALA A 178 3.11 8.21 18.62
N ALA A 179 2.71 8.25 17.34
CA ALA A 179 3.26 9.18 16.36
C ALA A 179 2.94 10.63 16.74
N THR A 180 1.71 10.92 17.18
CA THR A 180 1.27 12.23 17.64
C THR A 180 2.08 12.71 18.87
N ALA A 181 2.29 11.81 19.85
CA ALA A 181 3.08 12.14 21.03
C ALA A 181 4.55 12.46 20.71
N ALA A 182 5.07 11.96 19.58
CA ALA A 182 6.43 12.21 19.11
C ALA A 182 6.56 13.46 18.23
N LEU A 183 5.47 14.19 17.96
CA LEU A 183 5.51 15.41 17.15
C LEU A 183 6.23 16.56 17.90
N PRO A 184 6.90 17.46 17.19
CA PRO A 184 7.40 18.70 17.76
C PRO A 184 6.27 19.49 18.43
N LYS A 185 6.56 20.07 19.60
CA LYS A 185 5.59 20.91 20.33
C LYS A 185 5.18 22.14 19.52
N GLY A 186 3.91 22.53 19.62
CA GLY A 186 3.35 23.71 18.95
C GLY A 186 1.97 23.41 18.39
N GLU A 187 1.28 24.44 17.90
CA GLU A 187 -0.09 24.35 17.36
C GLU A 187 -0.15 24.57 15.82
N GLY A 188 0.95 24.96 15.20
CA GLY A 188 1.01 25.22 13.77
C GLY A 188 1.00 23.93 12.92
N PRO A 189 0.88 24.08 11.60
CA PRO A 189 0.85 22.94 10.69
C PRO A 189 2.14 22.11 10.74
N MET A 190 1.99 20.79 10.52
CA MET A 190 3.09 19.83 10.55
C MET A 190 3.55 19.46 9.13
N LEU A 191 4.75 19.89 8.77
CA LEU A 191 5.43 19.49 7.53
C LEU A 191 6.36 18.30 7.78
N LEU A 192 6.13 17.22 7.06
CA LEU A 192 7.01 16.07 7.06
C LEU A 192 7.93 16.14 5.83
N LEU A 193 9.23 16.06 6.06
CA LEU A 193 10.27 16.05 5.03
C LEU A 193 10.90 14.65 4.97
N VAL A 194 10.94 14.02 3.79
CA VAL A 194 11.50 12.68 3.64
C VAL A 194 12.36 12.59 2.38
N PRO A 195 13.66 12.91 2.47
CA PRO A 195 14.59 12.69 1.38
C PRO A 195 14.79 11.20 1.10
N ALA A 196 15.05 10.83 -0.16
CA ALA A 196 15.44 9.48 -0.54
C ALA A 196 16.88 9.15 -0.08
N GLY A 197 17.73 10.18 0.07
CA GLY A 197 19.11 10.01 0.51
C GLY A 197 19.99 9.25 -0.50
N VAL A 198 19.66 9.31 -1.79
CA VAL A 198 20.41 8.67 -2.87
C VAL A 198 21.19 9.71 -3.67
N PRO A 199 22.26 9.30 -4.40
CA PRO A 199 22.95 10.20 -5.31
C PRO A 199 21.98 10.82 -6.33
N GLY A 200 22.04 12.16 -6.49
CA GLY A 200 21.16 12.89 -7.39
C GLY A 200 19.83 13.34 -6.76
N ASP A 201 19.62 13.04 -5.48
CA ASP A 201 18.49 13.61 -4.70
C ASP A 201 18.64 15.14 -4.55
N TRP A 202 17.58 15.78 -4.08
CA TRP A 202 17.62 17.19 -3.74
C TRP A 202 18.67 17.45 -2.66
N PRO A 203 19.50 18.51 -2.75
CA PRO A 203 20.62 18.72 -1.84
C PRO A 203 20.21 18.75 -0.37
N GLU A 204 20.99 18.09 0.48
CA GLU A 204 20.72 18.01 1.93
C GLU A 204 20.60 19.40 2.59
N GLU A 205 21.43 20.34 2.15
CA GLU A 205 21.40 21.71 2.66
C GLU A 205 20.04 22.37 2.40
N ARG A 206 19.41 22.08 1.25
CA ARG A 206 18.08 22.62 0.91
C ARG A 206 16.99 21.99 1.74
N TRP A 207 17.05 20.66 1.97
CA TRP A 207 16.14 19.99 2.90
C TRP A 207 16.16 20.61 4.30
N CYS A 208 17.36 20.99 4.78
CA CYS A 208 17.55 21.58 6.09
C CYS A 208 17.13 23.06 6.15
N GLN A 209 17.30 23.82 5.05
CA GLN A 209 17.01 25.27 5.01
C GLN A 209 15.53 25.57 4.70
N LEU A 210 14.87 24.72 3.93
CA LEU A 210 13.48 24.93 3.49
C LEU A 210 12.51 25.24 4.64
N PRO A 211 12.54 24.56 5.80
CA PRO A 211 11.63 24.88 6.91
C PRO A 211 11.75 26.30 7.42
N GLU A 212 12.95 26.87 7.42
CA GLU A 212 13.16 28.27 7.86
C GLU A 212 12.56 29.24 6.84
N THR A 213 12.73 28.97 5.55
CA THR A 213 12.12 29.76 4.48
C THR A 213 10.59 29.72 4.57
N ILE A 214 10.02 28.54 4.87
CA ILE A 214 8.55 28.39 5.03
C ILE A 214 8.07 29.10 6.29
N ARG A 215 8.81 29.06 7.40
CA ARG A 215 8.42 29.78 8.65
C ARG A 215 8.28 31.26 8.48
N ALA A 216 9.04 31.89 7.59
CA ALA A 216 8.88 33.29 7.28
C ALA A 216 7.48 33.63 6.70
N LYS A 217 6.84 32.64 6.04
CA LYS A 217 5.50 32.77 5.45
C LYS A 217 4.40 32.14 6.32
N VAL A 218 4.72 31.09 7.06
CA VAL A 218 3.79 30.31 7.90
C VAL A 218 4.32 30.30 9.34
N PRO A 219 3.99 31.32 10.14
CA PRO A 219 4.40 31.36 11.55
C PRO A 219 3.89 30.15 12.32
N GLY A 220 4.73 29.57 13.16
CA GLY A 220 4.38 28.38 13.95
C GLY A 220 4.55 27.06 13.23
N LEU A 221 5.02 27.04 11.97
CA LEU A 221 5.30 25.78 11.25
C LEU A 221 6.12 24.84 12.13
N ARG A 222 5.60 23.63 12.32
CA ARG A 222 6.33 22.48 12.85
C ARG A 222 6.86 21.66 11.69
N HIS A 223 8.02 21.09 11.81
CA HIS A 223 8.56 20.21 10.81
C HIS A 223 9.32 19.06 11.43
N ARG A 224 9.46 17.99 10.67
CA ARG A 224 10.28 16.84 11.00
C ARG A 224 10.96 16.32 9.73
N LEU A 225 12.25 16.12 9.81
CA LEU A 225 13.03 15.45 8.77
C LEU A 225 13.19 13.99 9.17
N LEU A 226 12.77 13.06 8.31
CA LEU A 226 12.89 11.63 8.53
C LEU A 226 13.88 11.03 7.52
N PRO A 227 14.64 10.00 7.90
CA PRO A 227 15.45 9.23 6.94
C PRO A 227 14.53 8.48 5.96
N PRO A 228 15.08 7.95 4.85
CA PRO A 228 14.33 7.10 3.92
C PRO A 228 13.61 5.95 4.64
N ALA A 229 12.42 5.60 4.14
CA ALA A 229 11.64 4.52 4.72
C ALA A 229 12.32 3.15 4.52
N ARG A 230 12.15 2.27 5.51
CA ARG A 230 12.62 0.89 5.46
C ARG A 230 11.45 -0.06 5.68
N PRO A 231 11.43 -1.26 5.08
CA PRO A 231 10.37 -2.23 5.28
C PRO A 231 10.11 -2.55 6.76
N ALA A 232 11.17 -2.67 7.56
CA ALA A 232 11.03 -2.77 9.01
C ALA A 232 10.51 -1.46 9.61
N GLY A 233 9.48 -1.52 10.45
CA GLY A 233 8.87 -0.33 11.05
C GLY A 233 7.88 0.42 10.15
N MET A 234 7.33 -0.25 9.13
CA MET A 234 6.43 0.36 8.16
C MET A 234 5.15 0.93 8.78
N LEU A 235 4.61 0.27 9.81
CA LEU A 235 3.44 0.77 10.52
C LEU A 235 3.74 2.10 11.25
N GLU A 236 4.91 2.20 11.88
CA GLU A 236 5.35 3.43 12.52
C GLU A 236 5.53 4.55 11.48
N ARG A 237 6.17 4.23 10.34
CA ARG A 237 6.34 5.19 9.24
C ARG A 237 4.98 5.67 8.71
N ALA A 238 4.03 4.77 8.48
CA ALA A 238 2.68 5.12 8.03
C ALA A 238 1.97 6.04 9.06
N ALA A 239 2.13 5.77 10.36
CA ALA A 239 1.57 6.61 11.41
C ALA A 239 2.23 8.01 11.46
N GLN A 240 3.56 8.09 11.28
CA GLN A 240 4.27 9.37 11.18
C GLN A 240 3.80 10.20 9.99
N VAL A 241 3.58 9.56 8.85
CA VAL A 241 3.02 10.21 7.66
C VAL A 241 1.57 10.63 7.92
N GLY A 242 0.74 9.72 8.45
CA GLY A 242 -0.69 9.97 8.68
C GLY A 242 -1.00 11.03 9.75
N THR A 243 -0.02 11.40 10.59
CA THR A 243 -0.15 12.49 11.58
C THR A 243 0.44 13.83 11.09
N SER A 244 0.83 13.93 9.83
CA SER A 244 1.34 15.15 9.21
C SER A 244 0.25 15.84 8.42
N ASP A 245 0.32 17.17 8.31
CA ASP A 245 -0.61 17.97 7.52
C ASP A 245 -0.20 18.04 6.04
N VAL A 246 1.11 17.98 5.76
CA VAL A 246 1.70 17.97 4.42
C VAL A 246 2.96 17.14 4.43
N VAL A 247 3.19 16.40 3.34
CA VAL A 247 4.41 15.63 3.09
C VAL A 247 5.15 16.20 1.89
N LEU A 248 6.43 16.47 2.04
CA LEU A 248 7.37 16.74 0.96
C LEU A 248 8.37 15.57 0.94
N ALA A 249 8.39 14.80 -0.12
CA ALA A 249 9.23 13.61 -0.18
C ALA A 249 9.88 13.42 -1.55
N SER A 250 11.06 12.82 -1.57
CA SER A 250 11.67 12.14 -2.70
C SER A 250 11.81 10.63 -2.45
N ASP A 251 11.47 10.17 -1.23
CA ASP A 251 11.43 8.74 -0.87
C ASP A 251 10.13 8.10 -1.38
N PRO A 252 10.21 7.18 -2.38
CA PRO A 252 9.03 6.65 -3.04
C PRO A 252 8.08 5.87 -2.10
N ILE A 253 8.62 5.26 -1.04
CA ILE A 253 7.80 4.53 -0.06
C ILE A 253 6.96 5.53 0.75
N SER A 254 7.57 6.61 1.22
CA SER A 254 6.85 7.65 1.98
C SER A 254 5.85 8.41 1.12
N GLU A 255 6.11 8.58 -0.18
CA GLU A 255 5.14 9.11 -1.14
C GLU A 255 3.89 8.24 -1.23
N GLU A 256 4.04 6.91 -1.46
CA GLU A 256 2.88 6.00 -1.51
C GLU A 256 2.13 5.95 -0.18
N LEU A 257 2.84 5.98 0.96
CA LEU A 257 2.21 6.07 2.27
C LEU A 257 1.38 7.35 2.43
N ALA A 258 1.89 8.51 1.95
CA ALA A 258 1.14 9.77 1.99
C ALA A 258 -0.15 9.67 1.16
N LEU A 259 -0.08 9.04 -0.02
CA LEU A 259 -1.25 8.80 -0.86
C LEU A 259 -2.29 7.94 -0.15
N TYR A 260 -1.86 6.87 0.52
CA TYR A 260 -2.75 5.94 1.22
C TYR A 260 -3.24 6.45 2.59
N CYS A 261 -2.50 7.33 3.24
CA CYS A 261 -2.97 8.04 4.42
C CYS A 261 -3.91 9.22 4.08
N GLY A 262 -3.99 9.61 2.80
CA GLY A 262 -4.79 10.74 2.35
C GLY A 262 -4.20 12.10 2.70
N VAL A 263 -2.90 12.15 2.97
CA VAL A 263 -2.18 13.38 3.31
C VAL A 263 -1.74 14.11 2.03
N PRO A 264 -1.86 15.44 1.96
CA PRO A 264 -1.30 16.24 0.89
C PRO A 264 0.18 15.95 0.66
N LEU A 265 0.56 15.79 -0.63
CA LEU A 265 1.90 15.34 -1.02
C LEU A 265 2.49 16.24 -2.11
N VAL A 266 3.72 16.66 -1.91
CA VAL A 266 4.60 17.12 -2.99
C VAL A 266 5.70 16.07 -3.17
N ALA A 267 5.65 15.32 -4.29
CA ALA A 267 6.62 14.28 -4.62
C ALA A 267 7.73 14.86 -5.50
N LEU A 268 8.95 14.87 -5.00
CA LEU A 268 10.11 15.35 -5.72
C LEU A 268 10.73 14.24 -6.55
N GLY A 269 10.94 14.50 -7.84
CA GLY A 269 11.50 13.53 -8.78
C GLY A 269 10.47 12.61 -9.42
N ARG A 270 9.19 12.75 -9.10
CA ARG A 270 8.10 11.95 -9.64
C ARG A 270 7.23 12.76 -10.59
N ASP A 271 6.96 12.22 -11.76
CA ASP A 271 6.06 12.84 -12.73
C ASP A 271 4.62 12.81 -12.21
N GLY A 272 3.91 13.93 -12.37
CA GLY A 272 2.50 14.05 -12.01
C GLY A 272 1.59 13.04 -12.72
N GLU A 273 1.95 12.56 -13.92
CA GLU A 273 1.21 11.51 -14.62
C GLU A 273 1.27 10.15 -13.89
N THR A 274 2.30 9.92 -13.08
CA THR A 274 2.46 8.69 -12.28
C THR A 274 1.85 8.79 -10.89
N LEU A 275 1.10 9.86 -10.62
CA LEU A 275 0.41 10.13 -9.36
C LEU A 275 -1.11 10.15 -9.57
N PRO A 276 -1.90 9.90 -8.52
CA PRO A 276 -3.34 10.07 -8.60
C PRO A 276 -3.70 11.54 -8.82
N GLN A 277 -4.63 11.79 -9.74
CA GLN A 277 -5.15 13.13 -10.02
C GLN A 277 -6.16 13.53 -8.94
N ARG A 278 -5.67 14.17 -7.87
CA ARG A 278 -6.49 14.69 -6.77
C ARG A 278 -5.89 15.95 -6.16
N ASP A 279 -6.72 16.74 -5.52
CA ASP A 279 -6.29 17.94 -4.83
C ASP A 279 -5.24 17.61 -3.75
N GLY A 280 -4.23 18.49 -3.65
CA GLY A 280 -3.15 18.35 -2.68
C GLY A 280 -2.07 17.34 -3.05
N VAL A 281 -2.12 16.68 -4.23
CA VAL A 281 -1.06 15.79 -4.71
C VAL A 281 -0.39 16.43 -5.93
N ARG A 282 0.92 16.61 -5.86
CA ARG A 282 1.72 17.21 -6.92
C ARG A 282 3.04 16.48 -7.09
N GLY A 283 3.40 16.20 -8.33
CA GLY A 283 4.74 15.74 -8.71
C GLY A 283 5.57 16.92 -9.20
N LEU A 284 6.83 16.92 -8.88
CA LEU A 284 7.77 17.96 -9.27
C LEU A 284 9.05 17.34 -9.81
N THR A 285 9.27 17.49 -11.12
CA THR A 285 10.47 16.98 -11.81
C THR A 285 11.26 18.14 -12.42
N SER A 286 12.53 17.90 -12.71
CA SER A 286 13.36 18.81 -13.50
C SER A 286 14.07 18.02 -14.60
N PRO A 287 14.13 18.52 -15.83
CA PRO A 287 14.88 17.89 -16.92
C PRO A 287 16.37 17.71 -16.62
N SER A 288 16.92 18.58 -15.75
CA SER A 288 18.33 18.54 -15.34
C SER A 288 18.58 17.72 -14.08
N GLY A 289 17.57 16.95 -13.64
CA GLY A 289 17.63 16.13 -12.42
C GLY A 289 17.15 16.87 -11.18
N LEU A 290 16.85 16.11 -10.14
CA LEU A 290 16.23 16.59 -8.92
C LEU A 290 17.10 17.64 -8.19
N ALA A 291 18.41 17.46 -8.20
CA ALA A 291 19.36 18.42 -7.60
C ALA A 291 19.26 19.85 -8.19
N SER A 292 18.71 20.01 -9.39
CA SER A 292 18.55 21.31 -10.05
C SER A 292 17.27 22.07 -9.68
N LEU A 293 16.31 21.42 -9.00
CA LEU A 293 15.09 22.08 -8.54
C LEU A 293 15.44 23.23 -7.59
N ASN A 294 14.84 24.39 -7.81
CA ASN A 294 15.02 25.53 -6.92
C ASN A 294 13.95 25.56 -5.81
N ASP A 295 14.22 26.31 -4.76
CA ASP A 295 13.33 26.41 -3.61
C ASP A 295 11.99 27.06 -3.97
N THR A 296 12.00 27.99 -4.95
CA THR A 296 10.79 28.66 -5.41
C THR A 296 9.80 27.68 -6.04
N ASP A 297 10.27 26.71 -6.85
CA ASP A 297 9.42 25.69 -7.44
C ASP A 297 8.79 24.81 -6.37
N VAL A 298 9.58 24.44 -5.35
CA VAL A 298 9.08 23.65 -4.21
C VAL A 298 8.06 24.44 -3.39
N LEU A 299 8.33 25.73 -3.11
CA LEU A 299 7.37 26.60 -2.40
C LEU A 299 6.07 26.77 -3.19
N ASN A 300 6.14 26.96 -4.51
CA ASN A 300 4.97 27.04 -5.38
C ASN A 300 4.16 25.73 -5.34
N ALA A 301 4.84 24.59 -5.38
CA ALA A 301 4.18 23.28 -5.27
C ALA A 301 3.51 23.09 -3.91
N LEU A 302 4.07 23.64 -2.84
CA LEU A 302 3.46 23.66 -1.49
C LEU A 302 2.32 24.70 -1.36
N GLY A 303 2.09 25.54 -2.37
CA GLY A 303 1.09 26.60 -2.32
C GLY A 303 1.52 27.84 -1.50
N LEU A 304 2.83 28.05 -1.39
CA LEU A 304 3.44 29.09 -0.56
C LEU A 304 4.18 30.17 -1.39
N ALA A 305 3.77 30.37 -2.63
CA ALA A 305 4.36 31.39 -3.52
C ALA A 305 4.08 32.82 -3.05
#